data_b531d9006383f81652ba313d27225897
#
_entry.id   b531d9006383f81652ba313d27225897
#
_cell.length_a   1.000
_cell.length_b   1.000
_cell.length_c   1.000
_cell.angle_alpha   90.00
_cell.angle_beta   90.00
_cell.angle_gamma   90.00
#
_symmetry.space_group_name_H-M   'P 1'
#
loop_
_entity.id
_entity.type
_entity.pdbx_description
1 polymer ?
#
loop_
_entity_poly.entity_id
_entity_poly.type
_entity_poly.pdbx_seq_one_letter_code
_entity_poly.pdbx_strand_id
1 'polypeptide(L)'
;MQVRKLEKNSKADTNTFESLPFLLYEGDLFWVPPFPGEIEKVMQPDKHPFYTHSEADFFVVEDKARVLGRIAVLHNHMFCEFHNVKTGFFYYFDAVNDPEVARMLFLTAEDWCRERNLDTLIGPKGFSRSSGNGLLVEGFDQLPAVGIPYNAPYYQTLIEANGFEKSHDHLSGYLERHPNPKIHLIAEKVLARGNFRIKHFYDTDEIIRWIPRIDEVQQKAFASNPNYYPTTSAEFEQLARNILAIADPKYLKAIMREDDVAGFLIAYPNINHALQKAKGKLFPLGWLYLLQEKNNPVILDINGVGLLPEYQGLGGNALLYSELDNVIHSTRIKKAEIVQVDERNLRSKSDMESMGVKFSKIHRTYFKKLNP
;
A
#
# COMPACT_ATOMS: atom_id res chain seq x y z
N MET A 1 -5.19 -17.36 28.50
CA MET A 1 -4.61 -16.49 27.43
C MET A 1 -3.59 -15.56 28.04
N GLN A 2 -2.50 -15.26 27.34
CA GLN A 2 -1.47 -14.27 27.75
C GLN A 2 -0.94 -13.53 26.52
N VAL A 3 -0.52 -12.30 26.74
CA VAL A 3 0.22 -11.54 25.71
C VAL A 3 1.70 -11.86 25.82
N ARG A 4 2.35 -12.09 24.68
CA ARG A 4 3.80 -12.25 24.60
C ARG A 4 4.38 -11.26 23.60
N LYS A 5 5.37 -10.50 24.06
CA LYS A 5 6.22 -9.71 23.17
C LYS A 5 7.19 -10.64 22.44
N LEU A 6 7.31 -10.47 21.13
CA LEU A 6 8.21 -11.26 20.29
C LEU A 6 9.58 -10.63 20.18
N GLU A 7 10.61 -11.48 20.13
CA GLU A 7 12.00 -11.06 19.95
C GLU A 7 12.29 -10.79 18.46
N LYS A 8 12.74 -9.59 18.19
CA LYS A 8 13.24 -9.20 16.84
C LYS A 8 14.53 -10.00 16.53
N ASN A 9 14.78 -10.27 15.26
CA ASN A 9 15.86 -11.17 14.80
C ASN A 9 15.70 -12.66 15.20
N SER A 10 14.66 -13.04 15.92
CA SER A 10 14.34 -14.44 16.25
C SER A 10 13.56 -15.11 15.12
N LYS A 11 14.16 -16.12 14.49
CA LYS A 11 13.47 -16.91 13.45
C LYS A 11 12.23 -17.63 13.99
N ALA A 12 12.28 -18.10 15.24
CA ALA A 12 11.15 -18.78 15.86
C ALA A 12 9.97 -17.81 16.05
N ASP A 13 10.24 -16.61 16.56
CA ASP A 13 9.21 -15.59 16.78
C ASP A 13 8.69 -14.98 15.46
N THR A 14 9.56 -14.82 14.47
CA THR A 14 9.14 -14.46 13.10
C THR A 14 8.15 -15.49 12.55
N ASN A 15 8.47 -16.77 12.63
CA ASN A 15 7.56 -17.85 12.19
C ASN A 15 6.25 -17.85 12.98
N THR A 16 6.29 -17.60 14.28
CA THR A 16 5.11 -17.48 15.13
C THR A 16 4.20 -16.34 14.65
N PHE A 17 4.79 -15.18 14.40
CA PHE A 17 4.05 -14.00 13.92
C PHE A 17 3.49 -14.21 12.50
N GLU A 18 4.27 -14.79 11.60
CA GLU A 18 3.90 -14.98 10.19
C GLU A 18 2.82 -16.04 10.00
N SER A 19 2.80 -17.09 10.85
CA SER A 19 1.94 -18.26 10.63
C SER A 19 0.45 -18.02 10.87
N LEU A 20 0.08 -17.08 11.74
CA LEU A 20 -1.32 -16.90 12.15
C LEU A 20 -2.28 -16.61 10.99
N PRO A 21 -2.01 -15.69 10.04
CA PRO A 21 -2.93 -15.43 8.93
C PRO A 21 -3.17 -16.66 8.05
N PHE A 22 -2.16 -17.52 7.86
CA PHE A 22 -2.35 -18.75 7.09
C PHE A 22 -3.37 -19.71 7.71
N LEU A 23 -3.52 -19.65 9.05
CA LEU A 23 -4.54 -20.42 9.77
C LEU A 23 -5.90 -19.72 9.73
N LEU A 24 -5.92 -18.39 9.91
CA LEU A 24 -7.17 -17.61 9.96
C LEU A 24 -7.88 -17.56 8.62
N TYR A 25 -7.12 -17.50 7.54
CA TYR A 25 -7.64 -17.37 6.17
C TYR A 25 -7.55 -18.66 5.37
N GLU A 26 -7.42 -19.82 6.04
CA GLU A 26 -7.41 -21.10 5.35
C GLU A 26 -8.72 -21.30 4.55
N GLY A 27 -8.58 -21.45 3.23
CA GLY A 27 -9.72 -21.61 2.33
C GLY A 27 -10.40 -20.31 1.89
N ASP A 28 -9.95 -19.14 2.37
CA ASP A 28 -10.44 -17.85 1.87
C ASP A 28 -9.95 -17.62 0.43
N LEU A 29 -10.87 -17.25 -0.46
CA LEU A 29 -10.59 -17.09 -1.89
C LEU A 29 -9.92 -15.74 -2.22
N PHE A 30 -10.00 -14.77 -1.33
CA PHE A 30 -9.56 -13.40 -1.58
C PHE A 30 -8.34 -13.01 -0.74
N TRP A 31 -8.05 -13.73 0.32
CA TRP A 31 -6.83 -13.48 1.08
C TRP A 31 -5.58 -13.85 0.27
N VAL A 32 -4.57 -12.99 0.34
CA VAL A 32 -3.29 -13.16 -0.35
C VAL A 32 -2.18 -13.21 0.69
N PRO A 33 -1.34 -14.26 0.67
CA PRO A 33 -0.17 -14.29 1.54
C PRO A 33 0.76 -13.11 1.32
N PRO A 34 1.46 -12.61 2.36
CA PRO A 34 2.51 -11.61 2.18
C PRO A 34 3.62 -12.13 1.25
N PHE A 35 4.40 -11.20 0.72
CA PHE A 35 5.59 -11.59 -0.05
C PHE A 35 6.52 -12.45 0.82
N PRO A 36 7.10 -13.51 0.24
CA PRO A 36 8.04 -14.36 0.96
C PRO A 36 9.20 -13.56 1.56
N GLY A 37 9.38 -13.68 2.88
CA GLY A 37 10.41 -12.96 3.64
C GLY A 37 10.07 -11.50 3.98
N GLU A 38 8.86 -11.03 3.70
CA GLU A 38 8.43 -9.68 4.08
C GLU A 38 8.41 -9.51 5.61
N ILE A 39 7.73 -10.42 6.31
CA ILE A 39 7.66 -10.39 7.79
C ILE A 39 9.04 -10.56 8.41
N GLU A 40 9.88 -11.43 7.84
CA GLU A 40 11.26 -11.58 8.30
C GLU A 40 12.03 -10.26 8.23
N LYS A 41 11.95 -9.53 7.12
CA LYS A 41 12.62 -8.23 6.95
C LYS A 41 12.13 -7.20 7.95
N VAL A 42 10.81 -7.12 8.14
CA VAL A 42 10.18 -6.16 9.06
C VAL A 42 10.58 -6.44 10.52
N MET A 43 10.79 -7.70 10.90
CA MET A 43 11.24 -8.09 12.22
C MET A 43 12.77 -8.10 12.39
N GLN A 44 13.53 -7.62 11.40
CA GLN A 44 14.99 -7.51 11.46
C GLN A 44 15.44 -6.02 11.43
N PRO A 45 15.64 -5.38 12.59
CA PRO A 45 16.01 -3.97 12.67
C PRO A 45 17.25 -3.61 11.84
N ASP A 46 18.24 -4.48 11.78
CA ASP A 46 19.48 -4.25 11.04
C ASP A 46 19.28 -4.24 9.50
N LYS A 47 18.14 -4.74 9.01
CA LYS A 47 17.87 -4.89 7.58
C LYS A 47 16.76 -3.98 7.06
N HIS A 48 15.89 -3.49 7.93
CA HIS A 48 14.76 -2.68 7.50
C HIS A 48 15.03 -1.19 7.79
N PRO A 49 15.04 -0.31 6.76
CA PRO A 49 15.46 1.10 6.91
C PRO A 49 14.57 1.92 7.86
N PHE A 50 13.34 1.51 8.11
CA PHE A 50 12.46 2.12 9.11
C PHE A 50 13.15 2.29 10.48
N TYR A 51 13.94 1.32 10.90
CA TYR A 51 14.58 1.34 12.21
C TYR A 51 15.78 2.29 12.31
N THR A 52 16.19 2.93 11.23
CA THR A 52 17.22 3.98 11.29
C THR A 52 16.73 5.24 11.98
N HIS A 53 15.40 5.45 12.02
CA HIS A 53 14.78 6.65 12.58
C HIS A 53 13.55 6.37 13.44
N SER A 54 13.10 5.12 13.56
CA SER A 54 11.82 4.78 14.17
C SER A 54 11.92 3.45 14.91
N GLU A 55 10.88 3.08 15.63
CA GLU A 55 10.84 1.83 16.40
C GLU A 55 9.51 1.09 16.24
N ALA A 56 9.56 -0.21 16.44
CA ALA A 56 8.37 -1.06 16.47
C ALA A 56 8.60 -2.28 17.36
N ASP A 57 7.52 -2.80 17.92
CA ASP A 57 7.48 -4.07 18.62
C ASP A 57 6.31 -4.93 18.13
N PHE A 58 6.43 -6.24 18.33
CA PHE A 58 5.50 -7.25 17.84
C PHE A 58 4.97 -8.05 19.01
N PHE A 59 3.65 -8.27 19.02
CA PHE A 59 2.97 -8.95 20.10
C PHE A 59 2.04 -10.02 19.54
N VAL A 60 1.88 -11.10 20.30
CA VAL A 60 0.89 -12.14 20.05
C VAL A 60 0.10 -12.42 21.32
N VAL A 61 -1.16 -12.83 21.15
CA VAL A 61 -1.95 -13.47 22.21
C VAL A 61 -1.89 -14.97 22.01
N GLU A 62 -1.51 -15.69 23.05
CA GLU A 62 -1.37 -17.14 23.05
C GLU A 62 -2.23 -17.79 24.13
N ASP A 63 -2.79 -18.96 23.81
CA ASP A 63 -3.38 -19.89 24.78
C ASP A 63 -2.83 -21.28 24.53
N LYS A 64 -2.15 -21.86 25.53
CA LYS A 64 -1.58 -23.22 25.49
C LYS A 64 -0.78 -23.49 24.20
N ALA A 65 0.12 -22.58 23.83
CA ALA A 65 0.95 -22.62 22.64
C ALA A 65 0.21 -22.40 21.30
N ARG A 66 -1.09 -22.09 21.32
CA ARG A 66 -1.83 -21.66 20.12
C ARG A 66 -1.86 -20.14 20.05
N VAL A 67 -1.42 -19.60 18.93
CA VAL A 67 -1.54 -18.15 18.64
C VAL A 67 -2.97 -17.83 18.25
N LEU A 68 -3.58 -16.87 18.93
CA LEU A 68 -4.98 -16.45 18.72
C LEU A 68 -5.08 -15.06 18.10
N GLY A 69 -4.03 -14.23 18.24
CA GLY A 69 -4.00 -12.90 17.65
C GLY A 69 -2.58 -12.36 17.59
N ARG A 70 -2.36 -11.40 16.73
CA ARG A 70 -1.09 -10.69 16.56
C ARG A 70 -1.30 -9.20 16.28
N ILE A 71 -0.33 -8.39 16.63
CA ILE A 71 -0.28 -6.95 16.31
C ILE A 71 1.16 -6.47 16.29
N ALA A 72 1.49 -5.55 15.39
CA ALA A 72 2.69 -4.74 15.47
C ALA A 72 2.32 -3.33 15.92
N VAL A 73 3.13 -2.73 16.80
CA VAL A 73 2.96 -1.34 17.26
C VAL A 73 4.20 -0.56 16.89
N LEU A 74 4.01 0.64 16.35
CA LEU A 74 5.09 1.43 15.75
C LEU A 74 5.05 2.88 16.24
N HIS A 75 6.24 3.47 16.39
CA HIS A 75 6.42 4.90 16.51
C HIS A 75 7.27 5.39 15.34
N ASN A 76 6.63 6.04 14.36
CA ASN A 76 7.33 6.63 13.23
C ASN A 76 7.71 8.07 13.58
N HIS A 77 8.96 8.26 14.00
CA HIS A 77 9.45 9.57 14.46
C HIS A 77 9.42 10.61 13.34
N MET A 78 9.81 10.24 12.10
CA MET A 78 9.78 11.19 10.98
C MET A 78 8.38 11.69 10.68
N PHE A 79 7.37 10.80 10.74
CA PHE A 79 5.98 11.21 10.60
C PHE A 79 5.55 12.14 11.73
N CYS A 80 5.86 11.77 12.98
CA CYS A 80 5.48 12.55 14.15
C CYS A 80 6.13 13.93 14.18
N GLU A 81 7.39 14.04 13.82
CA GLU A 81 8.11 15.31 13.70
C GLU A 81 7.54 16.17 12.56
N PHE A 82 7.34 15.59 11.37
CA PHE A 82 6.82 16.31 10.22
C PHE A 82 5.43 16.91 10.47
N HIS A 83 4.55 16.15 11.14
CA HIS A 83 3.18 16.57 11.45
C HIS A 83 3.04 17.27 12.81
N ASN A 84 4.10 17.34 13.62
CA ASN A 84 4.09 17.84 14.99
C ASN A 84 3.02 17.16 15.86
N VAL A 85 3.00 15.82 15.89
CA VAL A 85 2.04 15.00 16.61
C VAL A 85 2.73 13.94 17.47
N LYS A 86 2.03 13.42 18.49
CA LYS A 86 2.49 12.33 19.37
C LYS A 86 1.67 11.08 19.11
N THR A 87 1.95 10.40 17.99
CA THR A 87 1.10 9.33 17.48
C THR A 87 1.87 8.02 17.36
N GLY A 88 1.33 6.97 17.97
CA GLY A 88 1.68 5.59 17.66
C GLY A 88 0.81 5.02 16.56
N PHE A 89 1.30 3.98 15.92
CA PHE A 89 0.57 3.28 14.87
C PHE A 89 0.46 1.81 15.20
N PHE A 90 -0.62 1.15 14.74
CA PHE A 90 -0.69 -0.31 14.74
C PHE A 90 -0.81 -0.85 13.32
N TYR A 91 -0.23 -2.03 13.10
CA TYR A 91 -0.27 -2.75 11.84
C TYR A 91 -0.26 -4.27 12.07
N TYR A 92 -0.49 -5.08 11.03
CA TYR A 92 -0.56 -6.55 11.13
C TYR A 92 -1.50 -7.04 12.24
N PHE A 93 -2.60 -6.31 12.47
CA PHE A 93 -3.62 -6.78 13.38
C PHE A 93 -4.40 -7.93 12.75
N ASP A 94 -4.23 -9.12 13.32
CA ASP A 94 -4.99 -10.31 13.00
C ASP A 94 -5.40 -11.00 14.30
N ALA A 95 -6.65 -11.45 14.37
CA ALA A 95 -7.18 -12.13 15.54
C ALA A 95 -8.29 -13.11 15.15
N VAL A 96 -8.44 -14.19 15.92
CA VAL A 96 -9.68 -14.98 15.90
C VAL A 96 -10.86 -14.08 16.28
N ASN A 97 -12.08 -14.45 15.87
CA ASN A 97 -13.28 -13.69 16.23
C ASN A 97 -13.61 -13.84 17.74
N ASP A 98 -12.77 -13.23 18.55
CA ASP A 98 -12.89 -13.20 20.01
C ASP A 98 -12.57 -11.79 20.52
N PRO A 99 -13.59 -11.09 21.10
CA PRO A 99 -13.40 -9.74 21.64
C PRO A 99 -12.31 -9.63 22.70
N GLU A 100 -12.08 -10.69 23.49
CA GLU A 100 -11.07 -10.67 24.55
C GLU A 100 -9.65 -10.72 23.97
N VAL A 101 -9.42 -11.48 22.89
CA VAL A 101 -8.15 -11.50 22.17
C VAL A 101 -7.84 -10.10 21.60
N ALA A 102 -8.80 -9.47 20.94
CA ALA A 102 -8.65 -8.13 20.41
C ALA A 102 -8.38 -7.10 21.52
N ARG A 103 -9.12 -7.17 22.62
CA ARG A 103 -8.94 -6.32 23.79
C ARG A 103 -7.53 -6.41 24.35
N MET A 104 -7.00 -7.63 24.53
CA MET A 104 -5.65 -7.85 25.04
C MET A 104 -4.60 -7.21 24.12
N LEU A 105 -4.73 -7.38 22.80
CA LEU A 105 -3.81 -6.78 21.83
C LEU A 105 -3.85 -5.24 21.86
N PHE A 106 -5.05 -4.66 21.85
CA PHE A 106 -5.18 -3.18 21.84
C PHE A 106 -4.76 -2.56 23.17
N LEU A 107 -5.06 -3.15 24.32
CA LEU A 107 -4.53 -2.67 25.59
C LEU A 107 -3.01 -2.68 25.62
N THR A 108 -2.37 -3.74 25.11
CA THR A 108 -0.92 -3.81 25.00
C THR A 108 -0.37 -2.71 24.09
N ALA A 109 -1.04 -2.46 22.95
CA ALA A 109 -0.65 -1.40 22.04
C ALA A 109 -0.79 -0.01 22.66
N GLU A 110 -1.86 0.22 23.43
CA GLU A 110 -2.10 1.47 24.16
C GLU A 110 -1.02 1.70 25.24
N ASP A 111 -0.72 0.68 26.05
CA ASP A 111 0.31 0.75 27.10
C ASP A 111 1.69 1.00 26.49
N TRP A 112 2.02 0.33 25.37
CA TRP A 112 3.24 0.58 24.62
C TRP A 112 3.36 2.04 24.16
N CYS A 113 2.25 2.64 23.72
CA CYS A 113 2.19 4.07 23.34
C CYS A 113 2.34 4.99 24.56
N ARG A 114 1.66 4.70 25.69
CA ARG A 114 1.76 5.50 26.92
C ARG A 114 3.19 5.52 27.47
N GLU A 115 3.89 4.40 27.47
CA GLU A 115 5.29 4.31 27.87
C GLU A 115 6.21 5.25 27.07
N ARG A 116 5.78 5.65 25.86
CA ARG A 116 6.50 6.54 24.93
C ARG A 116 5.93 7.96 24.89
N ASN A 117 5.03 8.28 25.80
CA ASN A 117 4.35 9.58 25.84
C ASN A 117 3.61 9.93 24.55
N LEU A 118 3.06 8.92 23.86
CA LEU A 118 2.20 9.08 22.71
C LEU A 118 0.75 9.20 23.18
N ASP A 119 -0.01 10.12 22.60
CA ASP A 119 -1.36 10.46 23.02
C ASP A 119 -2.46 9.96 22.07
N THR A 120 -2.05 9.35 20.98
CA THR A 120 -2.96 8.85 19.94
C THR A 120 -2.43 7.55 19.37
N LEU A 121 -3.31 6.58 19.12
CA LEU A 121 -3.00 5.34 18.40
C LEU A 121 -3.84 5.32 17.12
N ILE A 122 -3.18 5.18 15.96
CA ILE A 122 -3.80 5.18 14.63
C ILE A 122 -3.45 3.88 13.89
N GLY A 123 -4.39 3.36 13.12
CA GLY A 123 -4.11 2.21 12.25
C GLY A 123 -5.36 1.61 11.59
N PRO A 124 -5.16 0.54 10.83
CA PRO A 124 -3.86 -0.04 10.44
C PRO A 124 -3.03 0.91 9.58
N LYS A 125 -1.76 1.14 9.94
CA LYS A 125 -0.79 1.91 9.14
C LYS A 125 0.60 1.31 9.31
N GLY A 126 1.23 0.94 8.19
CA GLY A 126 2.45 0.13 8.20
C GLY A 126 3.75 0.93 8.28
N PHE A 127 4.85 0.21 8.07
CA PHE A 127 6.24 0.63 8.27
C PHE A 127 6.75 1.63 7.23
N SER A 128 6.12 1.71 6.07
CA SER A 128 6.54 2.60 4.99
C SER A 128 5.36 3.32 4.38
N ARG A 129 5.64 4.37 3.61
CA ARG A 129 4.62 5.08 2.83
C ARG A 129 3.92 4.19 1.80
N SER A 130 4.59 3.13 1.36
CA SER A 130 4.04 2.15 0.40
C SER A 130 3.31 0.99 1.05
N SER A 131 3.34 0.87 2.38
CA SER A 131 2.51 -0.10 3.07
C SER A 131 1.05 0.26 2.87
N GLY A 132 0.22 -0.71 2.53
CA GLY A 132 -1.22 -0.49 2.44
C GLY A 132 -1.79 0.01 3.76
N ASN A 133 -2.74 0.93 3.70
CA ASN A 133 -3.35 1.53 4.88
C ASN A 133 -4.77 1.03 5.09
N GLY A 134 -5.19 1.03 6.33
CA GLY A 134 -6.56 0.80 6.72
C GLY A 134 -6.98 -0.66 6.77
N LEU A 135 -8.14 -0.86 7.36
CA LEU A 135 -8.87 -2.11 7.45
C LEU A 135 -9.86 -2.19 6.31
N LEU A 136 -9.92 -3.28 5.58
CA LEU A 136 -10.95 -3.50 4.57
C LEU A 136 -12.33 -3.52 5.28
N VAL A 137 -13.24 -2.64 4.85
CA VAL A 137 -14.62 -2.55 5.37
C VAL A 137 -15.69 -2.77 4.29
N GLU A 138 -15.31 -2.63 3.01
CA GLU A 138 -16.16 -2.94 1.84
C GLU A 138 -15.32 -3.57 0.72
N GLY A 139 -15.93 -4.49 -0.06
CA GLY A 139 -15.28 -5.15 -1.20
C GLY A 139 -14.55 -6.44 -0.83
N PHE A 140 -15.06 -7.19 0.15
CA PHE A 140 -14.52 -8.47 0.63
C PHE A 140 -14.56 -9.60 -0.43
N ASP A 141 -15.31 -9.44 -1.49
CA ASP A 141 -15.48 -10.37 -2.60
C ASP A 141 -14.50 -10.10 -3.76
N GLN A 142 -13.44 -9.33 -3.52
CA GLN A 142 -12.47 -8.92 -4.52
C GLN A 142 -11.04 -9.12 -4.01
N LEU A 143 -10.15 -9.58 -4.90
CA LEU A 143 -8.73 -9.62 -4.59
C LEU A 143 -8.19 -8.21 -4.31
N PRO A 144 -7.34 -8.04 -3.29
CA PRO A 144 -6.66 -6.77 -3.07
C PRO A 144 -5.67 -6.44 -4.20
N ALA A 145 -5.24 -5.20 -4.30
CA ALA A 145 -4.03 -4.84 -5.02
C ALA A 145 -2.78 -5.37 -4.29
N VAL A 146 -1.65 -5.46 -4.98
CA VAL A 146 -0.39 -5.94 -4.39
C VAL A 146 0.03 -5.07 -3.20
N GLY A 147 0.27 -5.72 -2.06
CA GLY A 147 0.68 -5.04 -0.82
C GLY A 147 -0.45 -4.32 -0.07
N ILE A 148 -1.70 -4.45 -0.51
CA ILE A 148 -2.86 -3.89 0.20
C ILE A 148 -3.46 -4.94 1.12
N PRO A 149 -3.74 -4.59 2.40
CA PRO A 149 -4.28 -5.53 3.37
C PRO A 149 -5.63 -6.12 2.96
N TYR A 150 -5.84 -7.39 3.29
CA TYR A 150 -7.13 -8.05 3.32
C TYR A 150 -7.38 -8.58 4.73
N ASN A 151 -8.61 -8.53 5.19
CA ASN A 151 -9.00 -8.97 6.52
C ASN A 151 -10.43 -9.53 6.54
N ALA A 152 -10.73 -10.30 7.58
CA ALA A 152 -12.08 -10.79 7.79
C ALA A 152 -13.06 -9.65 8.17
N PRO A 153 -14.34 -9.72 7.76
CA PRO A 153 -15.33 -8.66 8.02
C PRO A 153 -15.53 -8.32 9.51
N TYR A 154 -15.39 -9.31 10.41
CA TYR A 154 -15.59 -9.10 11.85
C TYR A 154 -14.52 -8.22 12.51
N TYR A 155 -13.38 -7.95 11.85
CA TYR A 155 -12.33 -7.10 12.43
C TYR A 155 -12.80 -5.67 12.69
N GLN A 156 -13.70 -5.14 11.86
CA GLN A 156 -14.33 -3.85 12.09
C GLN A 156 -14.98 -3.81 13.47
N THR A 157 -15.81 -4.80 13.80
CA THR A 157 -16.49 -4.89 15.09
C THR A 157 -15.48 -5.01 16.24
N LEU A 158 -14.41 -5.78 16.07
CA LEU A 158 -13.38 -5.93 17.09
C LEU A 158 -12.64 -4.61 17.36
N ILE A 159 -12.30 -3.84 16.34
CA ILE A 159 -11.61 -2.56 16.47
C ILE A 159 -12.53 -1.52 17.15
N GLU A 160 -13.76 -1.38 16.65
CA GLU A 160 -14.74 -0.40 17.16
C GLU A 160 -15.15 -0.71 18.62
N ALA A 161 -15.29 -1.98 18.98
CA ALA A 161 -15.56 -2.40 20.37
C ALA A 161 -14.43 -2.03 21.35
N ASN A 162 -13.22 -1.79 20.85
CA ASN A 162 -12.09 -1.32 21.65
C ASN A 162 -11.98 0.23 21.70
N GLY A 163 -13.02 0.97 21.29
CA GLY A 163 -13.11 2.41 21.38
C GLY A 163 -12.34 3.18 20.31
N PHE A 164 -12.03 2.52 19.19
CA PHE A 164 -11.49 3.20 18.02
C PHE A 164 -12.60 3.82 17.19
N GLU A 165 -12.34 4.99 16.65
CA GLU A 165 -13.25 5.75 15.78
C GLU A 165 -12.67 5.86 14.37
N LYS A 166 -13.54 6.04 13.36
CA LYS A 166 -13.11 6.28 11.99
C LYS A 166 -12.28 7.57 11.92
N SER A 167 -11.08 7.46 11.34
CA SER A 167 -10.26 8.61 10.95
C SER A 167 -10.62 9.05 9.53
N HIS A 168 -10.40 8.18 8.55
CA HIS A 168 -10.70 8.42 7.13
C HIS A 168 -10.71 7.11 6.36
N ASP A 169 -11.28 7.15 5.15
CA ASP A 169 -11.34 6.03 4.23
C ASP A 169 -10.38 6.22 3.05
N HIS A 170 -9.84 5.09 2.58
CA HIS A 170 -9.11 4.97 1.33
C HIS A 170 -9.97 4.18 0.34
N LEU A 171 -10.20 4.76 -0.83
CA LEU A 171 -11.05 4.18 -1.87
C LEU A 171 -10.17 3.51 -2.93
N SER A 172 -10.49 2.27 -3.27
CA SER A 172 -9.91 1.57 -4.42
C SER A 172 -11.00 1.15 -5.39
N GLY A 173 -10.68 1.14 -6.67
CA GLY A 173 -11.68 0.80 -7.68
C GLY A 173 -11.06 0.47 -9.02
N TYR A 174 -11.89 0.02 -9.94
CA TYR A 174 -11.44 -0.46 -11.23
C TYR A 174 -11.77 0.49 -12.37
N LEU A 175 -10.77 0.72 -13.22
CA LEU A 175 -10.95 1.17 -14.59
C LEU A 175 -11.03 -0.07 -15.46
N GLU A 176 -12.21 -0.33 -16.01
CA GLU A 176 -12.45 -1.44 -16.91
C GLU A 176 -12.02 -1.11 -18.35
N ARG A 177 -11.83 -2.14 -19.16
CA ARG A 177 -11.47 -2.01 -20.57
C ARG A 177 -12.66 -1.47 -21.41
N HIS A 178 -13.02 -0.21 -21.21
CA HIS A 178 -14.00 0.50 -22.01
C HIS A 178 -13.34 1.69 -22.71
N PRO A 179 -13.52 1.86 -24.04
CA PRO A 179 -12.95 3.00 -24.74
C PRO A 179 -13.40 4.32 -24.12
N ASN A 180 -12.46 5.20 -23.82
CA ASN A 180 -12.76 6.56 -23.36
C ASN A 180 -12.27 7.62 -24.36
N PRO A 181 -13.02 7.87 -25.47
CA PRO A 181 -12.60 8.79 -26.52
C PRO A 181 -12.42 10.23 -26.02
N LYS A 182 -13.11 10.62 -24.95
CA LYS A 182 -12.97 11.96 -24.37
C LYS A 182 -11.57 12.19 -23.80
N ILE A 183 -11.00 11.20 -23.13
CA ILE A 183 -9.63 11.31 -22.59
C ILE A 183 -8.62 11.47 -23.72
N HIS A 184 -8.74 10.65 -24.79
CA HIS A 184 -7.85 10.73 -25.94
C HIS A 184 -7.93 12.09 -26.63
N LEU A 185 -9.13 12.64 -26.85
CA LEU A 185 -9.31 13.97 -27.42
C LEU A 185 -8.67 15.09 -26.56
N ILE A 186 -8.75 14.97 -25.23
CA ILE A 186 -8.08 15.93 -24.33
C ILE A 186 -6.56 15.75 -24.43
N ALA A 187 -6.07 14.52 -24.42
CA ALA A 187 -4.65 14.20 -24.52
C ALA A 187 -4.05 14.74 -25.83
N GLU A 188 -4.71 14.51 -26.98
CA GLU A 188 -4.29 15.06 -28.27
C GLU A 188 -4.19 16.58 -28.26
N LYS A 189 -5.19 17.28 -27.72
CA LYS A 189 -5.16 18.74 -27.61
C LYS A 189 -4.03 19.24 -26.70
N VAL A 190 -3.71 18.53 -25.63
CA VAL A 190 -2.62 18.87 -24.73
C VAL A 190 -1.27 18.68 -25.43
N LEU A 191 -1.09 17.56 -26.13
CA LEU A 191 0.13 17.29 -26.92
C LEU A 191 0.30 18.30 -28.05
N ALA A 192 -0.78 18.66 -28.77
CA ALA A 192 -0.73 19.62 -29.86
C ALA A 192 -0.31 21.06 -29.43
N ARG A 193 -0.52 21.38 -28.14
CA ARG A 193 0.00 22.67 -27.58
C ARG A 193 1.51 22.68 -27.37
N GLY A 194 2.18 21.47 -27.46
CA GLY A 194 3.64 21.35 -27.37
C GLY A 194 4.22 21.55 -25.95
N ASN A 195 3.38 21.74 -24.94
CA ASN A 195 3.85 22.03 -23.59
C ASN A 195 4.30 20.76 -22.82
N PHE A 196 3.85 19.58 -23.25
CA PHE A 196 4.15 18.31 -22.61
C PHE A 196 4.52 17.24 -23.63
N ARG A 197 5.35 16.30 -23.21
CA ARG A 197 5.65 15.06 -23.94
C ARG A 197 5.61 13.88 -22.99
N ILE A 198 5.31 12.68 -23.51
CA ILE A 198 5.33 11.43 -22.75
C ILE A 198 6.72 10.81 -22.87
N LYS A 199 7.30 10.44 -21.74
CA LYS A 199 8.49 9.60 -21.67
C LYS A 199 8.06 8.14 -21.46
N HIS A 200 8.42 7.28 -22.40
CA HIS A 200 8.30 5.83 -22.31
C HIS A 200 9.62 5.25 -21.83
N PHE A 201 9.55 4.19 -21.04
CA PHE A 201 10.70 3.42 -20.57
C PHE A 201 10.77 2.10 -21.32
N TYR A 202 11.98 1.67 -21.66
CA TYR A 202 12.20 0.48 -22.50
C TYR A 202 12.90 -0.65 -21.73
N ASP A 203 13.67 -0.32 -20.71
CA ASP A 203 14.37 -1.29 -19.86
C ASP A 203 14.42 -0.85 -18.40
N THR A 204 14.78 -1.80 -17.54
CA THR A 204 14.87 -1.57 -16.08
C THR A 204 16.00 -0.62 -15.71
N ASP A 205 17.12 -0.67 -16.43
CA ASP A 205 18.28 0.18 -16.12
C ASP A 205 17.96 1.66 -16.41
N GLU A 206 17.16 1.91 -17.44
CA GLU A 206 16.64 3.25 -17.69
C GLU A 206 15.75 3.74 -16.55
N ILE A 207 14.84 2.90 -16.06
CA ILE A 207 14.00 3.24 -14.90
C ILE A 207 14.87 3.57 -13.69
N ILE A 208 15.88 2.75 -13.39
CA ILE A 208 16.79 2.97 -12.25
C ILE A 208 17.44 4.36 -12.34
N ARG A 209 17.90 4.77 -13.52
CA ARG A 209 18.49 6.11 -13.72
C ARG A 209 17.49 7.25 -13.50
N TRP A 210 16.20 6.98 -13.69
CA TRP A 210 15.13 7.98 -13.54
C TRP A 210 14.53 8.03 -12.13
N ILE A 211 14.78 7.03 -11.30
CA ILE A 211 14.29 6.95 -9.92
C ILE A 211 14.48 8.25 -9.13
N PRO A 212 15.68 8.89 -9.10
CA PRO A 212 15.85 10.13 -8.33
C PRO A 212 14.98 11.29 -8.81
N ARG A 213 14.77 11.42 -10.13
CA ARG A 213 13.92 12.46 -10.72
C ARG A 213 12.43 12.22 -10.42
N ILE A 214 12.00 10.97 -10.44
CA ILE A 214 10.62 10.58 -10.12
C ILE A 214 10.36 10.80 -8.62
N ASP A 215 11.33 10.49 -7.74
CA ASP A 215 11.21 10.73 -6.30
C ASP A 215 11.03 12.21 -5.99
N GLU A 216 11.81 13.09 -6.60
CA GLU A 216 11.67 14.54 -6.42
C GLU A 216 10.25 15.01 -6.77
N VAL A 217 9.71 14.55 -7.90
CA VAL A 217 8.34 14.86 -8.31
C VAL A 217 7.31 14.26 -7.34
N GLN A 218 7.53 13.02 -6.90
CA GLN A 218 6.66 12.36 -5.94
C GLN A 218 6.60 13.12 -4.60
N GLN A 219 7.74 13.54 -4.08
CA GLN A 219 7.81 14.32 -2.85
C GLN A 219 7.02 15.63 -2.97
N LYS A 220 7.22 16.38 -4.06
CA LYS A 220 6.50 17.64 -4.29
C LYS A 220 5.01 17.45 -4.57
N ALA A 221 4.65 16.45 -5.39
CA ALA A 221 3.27 16.18 -5.76
C ALA A 221 2.41 15.70 -4.59
N PHE A 222 3.01 14.99 -3.64
CA PHE A 222 2.30 14.44 -2.47
C PHE A 222 2.54 15.21 -1.17
N ALA A 223 3.31 16.30 -1.17
CA ALA A 223 3.62 17.07 0.05
C ALA A 223 2.38 17.57 0.81
N SER A 224 1.28 17.82 0.11
CA SER A 224 -0.01 18.22 0.71
C SER A 224 -0.88 17.05 1.20
N ASN A 225 -0.45 15.80 0.98
CA ASN A 225 -1.21 14.64 1.43
C ASN A 225 -1.07 14.49 2.94
N PRO A 226 -2.16 14.37 3.72
CA PRO A 226 -2.10 14.20 5.17
C PRO A 226 -1.32 12.97 5.65
N ASN A 227 -1.13 11.98 4.78
CA ASN A 227 -0.34 10.78 5.07
C ASN A 227 1.13 10.89 4.64
N TYR A 228 1.51 12.00 4.00
CA TYR A 228 2.88 12.23 3.54
C TYR A 228 3.81 12.54 4.71
N TYR A 229 5.03 12.05 4.62
CA TYR A 229 6.22 12.52 5.37
C TYR A 229 7.45 12.26 4.49
N PRO A 230 8.53 13.02 4.64
CA PRO A 230 9.77 12.77 3.90
C PRO A 230 10.29 11.35 4.20
N THR A 231 10.74 10.63 3.18
CA THR A 231 11.37 9.32 3.35
C THR A 231 12.89 9.44 3.24
N THR A 232 13.61 8.54 3.89
CA THR A 232 15.07 8.45 3.72
C THR A 232 15.41 7.87 2.35
N SER A 233 16.62 8.13 1.87
CA SER A 233 17.10 7.53 0.61
C SER A 233 17.07 6.00 0.66
N ALA A 234 17.36 5.39 1.81
CA ALA A 234 17.33 3.94 1.98
C ALA A 234 15.90 3.37 1.88
N GLU A 235 14.91 4.04 2.45
CA GLU A 235 13.50 3.65 2.30
C GLU A 235 13.03 3.77 0.85
N PHE A 236 13.42 4.85 0.19
CA PHE A 236 13.09 5.06 -1.21
C PHE A 236 13.74 4.02 -2.13
N GLU A 237 15.02 3.71 -1.92
CA GLU A 237 15.70 2.64 -2.66
C GLU A 237 15.05 1.28 -2.43
N GLN A 238 14.62 0.99 -1.20
CA GLN A 238 13.92 -0.27 -0.92
C GLN A 238 12.57 -0.31 -1.64
N LEU A 239 11.80 0.78 -1.62
CA LEU A 239 10.55 0.90 -2.37
C LEU A 239 10.79 0.68 -3.87
N ALA A 240 11.79 1.36 -4.43
CA ALA A 240 12.15 1.21 -5.84
C ALA A 240 12.52 -0.23 -6.19
N ARG A 241 13.34 -0.90 -5.38
CA ARG A 241 13.69 -2.33 -5.58
C ARG A 241 12.45 -3.23 -5.53
N ASN A 242 11.52 -3.00 -4.61
CA ASN A 242 10.30 -3.79 -4.51
C ASN A 242 9.42 -3.61 -5.76
N ILE A 243 9.26 -2.37 -6.24
CA ILE A 243 8.50 -2.08 -7.47
C ILE A 243 9.19 -2.72 -8.69
N LEU A 244 10.49 -2.56 -8.83
CA LEU A 244 11.25 -3.10 -9.98
C LEU A 244 11.21 -4.63 -10.05
N ALA A 245 11.03 -5.33 -8.93
CA ALA A 245 10.90 -6.79 -8.92
C ALA A 245 9.66 -7.26 -9.71
N ILE A 246 8.58 -6.47 -9.71
CA ILE A 246 7.31 -6.80 -10.35
C ILE A 246 6.97 -5.90 -11.55
N ALA A 247 7.57 -4.73 -11.65
CA ALA A 247 7.29 -3.77 -12.72
C ALA A 247 7.75 -4.30 -14.09
N ASP A 248 7.06 -3.79 -15.12
CA ASP A 248 7.48 -3.88 -16.52
C ASP A 248 7.57 -2.43 -17.04
N PRO A 249 8.68 -2.03 -17.71
CA PRO A 249 8.89 -0.66 -18.19
C PRO A 249 7.71 -0.07 -18.96
N LYS A 250 6.99 -0.91 -19.72
CA LYS A 250 5.85 -0.46 -20.53
C LYS A 250 4.69 0.12 -19.71
N TYR A 251 4.60 -0.18 -18.41
CA TYR A 251 3.53 0.32 -17.52
C TYR A 251 3.93 1.57 -16.72
N LEU A 252 5.20 1.99 -16.83
CA LEU A 252 5.68 3.23 -16.22
C LEU A 252 5.72 4.34 -17.27
N LYS A 253 5.24 5.52 -16.88
CA LYS A 253 5.24 6.71 -17.74
C LYS A 253 5.70 7.93 -16.95
N ALA A 254 6.38 8.85 -17.61
CA ALA A 254 6.59 10.18 -17.08
C ALA A 254 6.07 11.23 -18.07
N ILE A 255 5.57 12.33 -17.54
CA ILE A 255 5.29 13.54 -18.32
C ILE A 255 6.49 14.44 -18.20
N MET A 256 6.97 14.90 -19.34
CA MET A 256 8.06 15.87 -19.45
C MET A 256 7.53 17.21 -19.89
N ARG A 257 8.07 18.26 -19.30
CA ARG A 257 7.98 19.61 -19.82
C ARG A 257 9.39 20.10 -20.06
N GLU A 258 9.74 20.35 -21.32
CA GLU A 258 11.12 20.55 -21.72
C GLU A 258 12.00 19.38 -21.22
N ASP A 259 12.97 19.62 -20.34
CA ASP A 259 13.82 18.59 -19.76
C ASP A 259 13.43 18.17 -18.34
N ASP A 260 12.38 18.78 -17.77
CA ASP A 260 11.92 18.51 -16.42
C ASP A 260 10.80 17.46 -16.38
N VAL A 261 10.79 16.67 -15.31
CA VAL A 261 9.70 15.72 -15.03
C VAL A 261 8.55 16.50 -14.39
N ALA A 262 7.45 16.63 -15.13
CA ALA A 262 6.24 17.31 -14.67
C ALA A 262 5.28 16.39 -13.93
N GLY A 263 5.38 15.08 -14.16
CA GLY A 263 4.50 14.08 -13.52
C GLY A 263 4.89 12.65 -13.87
N PHE A 264 4.23 11.70 -13.24
CA PHE A 264 4.49 10.28 -13.44
C PHE A 264 3.23 9.42 -13.25
N LEU A 265 3.28 8.23 -13.83
CA LEU A 265 2.35 7.12 -13.58
C LEU A 265 3.17 5.88 -13.31
N ILE A 266 2.91 5.24 -12.17
CA ILE A 266 3.50 3.96 -11.76
C ILE A 266 2.39 2.93 -11.72
N ALA A 267 2.43 1.99 -12.65
CA ALA A 267 1.58 0.81 -12.67
C ALA A 267 2.43 -0.44 -12.78
N TYR A 268 1.92 -1.54 -12.27
CA TYR A 268 2.59 -2.84 -12.34
C TYR A 268 1.56 -3.99 -12.35
N PRO A 269 1.96 -5.18 -12.83
CA PRO A 269 1.12 -6.36 -12.80
C PRO A 269 0.62 -6.70 -11.39
N ASN A 270 -0.69 -6.96 -11.26
CA ASN A 270 -1.20 -7.60 -10.05
C ASN A 270 -0.81 -9.08 -10.09
N ILE A 271 0.03 -9.50 -9.14
CA ILE A 271 0.58 -10.86 -9.07
C ILE A 271 -0.05 -11.70 -7.96
N ASN A 272 -1.16 -11.25 -7.40
CA ASN A 272 -1.75 -11.84 -6.21
C ASN A 272 -2.29 -13.26 -6.44
N HIS A 273 -2.79 -13.59 -7.63
CA HIS A 273 -3.14 -14.97 -7.96
C HIS A 273 -1.92 -15.91 -7.92
N ALA A 274 -0.76 -15.43 -8.36
CA ALA A 274 0.47 -16.23 -8.27
C ALA A 274 0.92 -16.41 -6.82
N LEU A 275 0.82 -15.37 -5.98
CA LEU A 275 1.12 -15.46 -4.55
C LEU A 275 0.18 -16.44 -3.83
N GLN A 276 -1.11 -16.44 -4.14
CA GLN A 276 -2.07 -17.42 -3.62
C GLN A 276 -1.69 -18.85 -4.03
N LYS A 277 -1.41 -19.10 -5.32
CA LYS A 277 -0.98 -20.42 -5.82
C LYS A 277 0.32 -20.88 -5.17
N ALA A 278 1.25 -19.97 -4.96
CA ALA A 278 2.52 -20.21 -4.31
C ALA A 278 2.40 -20.44 -2.79
N LYS A 279 1.23 -20.13 -2.19
CA LYS A 279 1.00 -20.17 -0.73
C LYS A 279 2.12 -19.48 0.05
N GLY A 280 2.56 -18.31 -0.43
CA GLY A 280 3.66 -17.55 0.16
C GLY A 280 5.05 -18.19 0.05
N LYS A 281 5.26 -19.20 -0.81
CA LYS A 281 6.55 -19.90 -0.97
C LYS A 281 7.08 -19.79 -2.40
N LEU A 282 8.34 -19.35 -2.58
CA LEU A 282 8.95 -19.27 -3.89
C LEU A 282 9.34 -20.64 -4.47
N PHE A 283 9.80 -21.56 -3.63
CA PHE A 283 10.28 -22.87 -4.07
C PHE A 283 9.30 -23.99 -3.70
N PRO A 284 9.14 -25.05 -4.55
CA PRO A 284 9.88 -25.24 -5.81
C PRO A 284 9.29 -24.50 -7.02
N LEU A 285 8.00 -24.16 -7.07
CA LEU A 285 7.31 -23.67 -8.28
C LEU A 285 6.74 -22.25 -8.15
N GLY A 286 6.75 -21.64 -6.96
CA GLY A 286 6.13 -20.32 -6.73
C GLY A 286 6.73 -19.23 -7.62
N TRP A 287 8.05 -19.22 -7.83
CA TRP A 287 8.71 -18.28 -8.73
C TRP A 287 8.23 -18.37 -10.18
N LEU A 288 7.88 -19.58 -10.65
CA LEU A 288 7.31 -19.76 -12.01
C LEU A 288 5.92 -19.12 -12.12
N TYR A 289 5.08 -19.27 -11.09
CA TYR A 289 3.75 -18.64 -11.08
C TYR A 289 3.87 -17.12 -11.11
N LEU A 290 4.79 -16.56 -10.32
CA LEU A 290 5.05 -15.12 -10.30
C LEU A 290 5.56 -14.62 -11.66
N LEU A 291 6.51 -15.31 -12.27
CA LEU A 291 7.05 -14.96 -13.57
C LEU A 291 5.97 -15.02 -14.67
N GLN A 292 5.14 -16.05 -14.65
CA GLN A 292 4.05 -16.21 -15.61
C GLN A 292 3.04 -15.08 -15.52
N GLU A 293 2.62 -14.72 -14.30
CA GLU A 293 1.62 -13.67 -14.09
C GLU A 293 2.19 -12.28 -14.39
N LYS A 294 3.44 -12.01 -13.98
CA LYS A 294 4.16 -10.79 -14.34
C LYS A 294 4.22 -10.58 -15.86
N ASN A 295 4.52 -11.63 -16.62
CA ASN A 295 4.67 -11.55 -18.08
C ASN A 295 3.34 -11.52 -18.84
N ASN A 296 2.27 -12.03 -18.25
CA ASN A 296 0.94 -12.10 -18.86
C ASN A 296 -0.16 -11.58 -17.92
N PRO A 297 -0.07 -10.36 -17.44
CA PRO A 297 -1.00 -9.83 -16.46
C PRO A 297 -2.41 -9.66 -17.06
N VAL A 298 -3.41 -9.91 -16.22
CA VAL A 298 -4.82 -9.67 -16.51
C VAL A 298 -5.31 -8.38 -15.82
N ILE A 299 -4.68 -8.02 -14.72
CA ILE A 299 -4.99 -6.83 -13.91
C ILE A 299 -3.69 -6.04 -13.72
N LEU A 300 -3.78 -4.71 -13.83
CA LEU A 300 -2.72 -3.78 -13.40
C LEU A 300 -3.14 -3.10 -12.11
N ASP A 301 -2.18 -2.90 -11.21
CA ASP A 301 -2.32 -2.03 -10.06
C ASP A 301 -1.67 -0.68 -10.36
N ILE A 302 -2.44 0.40 -10.22
CA ILE A 302 -1.97 1.78 -10.38
C ILE A 302 -1.75 2.35 -8.99
N ASN A 303 -0.50 2.33 -8.56
CA ASN A 303 -0.12 2.70 -7.19
C ASN A 303 0.51 4.10 -7.09
N GLY A 304 0.59 4.84 -8.18
CA GLY A 304 1.10 6.20 -8.14
C GLY A 304 0.78 6.96 -9.41
N VAL A 305 0.03 8.04 -9.26
CA VAL A 305 -0.17 9.04 -10.29
C VAL A 305 0.05 10.40 -9.64
N GLY A 306 1.00 11.16 -10.13
CA GLY A 306 1.33 12.46 -9.56
C GLY A 306 1.72 13.48 -10.64
N LEU A 307 1.28 14.70 -10.44
CA LEU A 307 1.69 15.88 -11.20
C LEU A 307 2.18 16.93 -10.23
N LEU A 308 3.25 17.63 -10.60
CA LEU A 308 3.70 18.79 -9.86
C LEU A 308 2.57 19.82 -9.74
N PRO A 309 2.42 20.50 -8.58
CA PRO A 309 1.32 21.44 -8.32
C PRO A 309 1.13 22.49 -9.42
N GLU A 310 2.22 23.05 -9.95
CA GLU A 310 2.23 24.06 -11.00
C GLU A 310 1.72 23.57 -12.36
N TYR A 311 1.68 22.25 -12.59
CA TYR A 311 1.19 21.65 -13.83
C TYR A 311 -0.18 20.98 -13.70
N GLN A 312 -0.78 21.05 -12.50
CA GLN A 312 -2.12 20.54 -12.28
C GLN A 312 -3.16 21.42 -12.99
N GLY A 313 -4.21 20.80 -13.54
CA GLY A 313 -5.26 21.49 -14.28
C GLY A 313 -4.90 21.82 -15.75
N LEU A 314 -3.68 21.52 -16.19
CA LEU A 314 -3.25 21.73 -17.58
C LEU A 314 -3.49 20.53 -18.50
N GLY A 315 -4.17 19.49 -18.02
CA GLY A 315 -4.50 18.28 -18.78
C GLY A 315 -3.47 17.16 -18.72
N GLY A 316 -2.41 17.29 -17.90
CA GLY A 316 -1.39 16.27 -17.74
C GLY A 316 -1.94 14.91 -17.25
N ASN A 317 -2.95 14.91 -16.38
CA ASN A 317 -3.62 13.68 -15.97
C ASN A 317 -4.25 12.96 -17.17
N ALA A 318 -4.87 13.68 -18.10
CA ALA A 318 -5.47 13.09 -19.29
C ALA A 318 -4.42 12.41 -20.19
N LEU A 319 -3.18 12.94 -20.25
CA LEU A 319 -2.09 12.28 -20.95
C LEU A 319 -1.74 10.93 -20.32
N LEU A 320 -1.52 10.89 -18.99
CA LEU A 320 -1.17 9.66 -18.28
C LEU A 320 -2.26 8.60 -18.43
N TYR A 321 -3.51 9.01 -18.35
CA TYR A 321 -4.64 8.08 -18.45
C TYR A 321 -4.92 7.63 -19.88
N SER A 322 -4.68 8.49 -20.88
CA SER A 322 -4.72 8.10 -22.29
C SER A 322 -3.66 7.03 -22.59
N GLU A 323 -2.45 7.17 -22.04
CA GLU A 323 -1.40 6.17 -22.15
C GLU A 323 -1.77 4.86 -21.45
N LEU A 324 -2.38 4.94 -20.28
CA LEU A 324 -2.85 3.76 -19.58
C LEU A 324 -3.96 3.04 -20.37
N ASP A 325 -4.92 3.78 -20.91
CA ASP A 325 -5.99 3.25 -21.75
C ASP A 325 -5.42 2.55 -22.99
N ASN A 326 -4.44 3.15 -23.65
CA ASN A 326 -3.71 2.53 -24.76
C ASN A 326 -3.04 1.22 -24.36
N VAL A 327 -2.41 1.16 -23.20
CA VAL A 327 -1.78 -0.06 -22.67
C VAL A 327 -2.84 -1.14 -22.41
N ILE A 328 -3.94 -0.80 -21.77
CA ILE A 328 -5.04 -1.73 -21.49
C ILE A 328 -5.61 -2.31 -22.80
N HIS A 329 -5.81 -1.46 -23.82
CA HIS A 329 -6.39 -1.89 -25.10
C HIS A 329 -5.42 -2.67 -25.99
N SER A 330 -4.12 -2.39 -25.93
CA SER A 330 -3.09 -3.07 -26.73
C SER A 330 -2.58 -4.39 -26.13
N THR A 331 -3.03 -4.74 -24.91
CA THR A 331 -2.57 -5.93 -24.18
C THR A 331 -3.73 -6.85 -23.79
N ARG A 332 -3.44 -7.90 -22.99
CA ARG A 332 -4.45 -8.82 -22.42
C ARG A 332 -5.09 -8.31 -21.13
N ILE A 333 -4.72 -7.12 -20.70
CA ILE A 333 -5.23 -6.51 -19.46
C ILE A 333 -6.74 -6.25 -19.63
N LYS A 334 -7.52 -6.71 -18.67
CA LYS A 334 -8.98 -6.54 -18.65
C LYS A 334 -9.40 -5.31 -17.86
N LYS A 335 -8.66 -4.98 -16.81
CA LYS A 335 -8.93 -3.86 -15.92
C LYS A 335 -7.68 -3.39 -15.23
N ALA A 336 -7.69 -2.15 -14.78
CA ALA A 336 -6.67 -1.58 -13.92
C ALA A 336 -7.29 -1.14 -12.59
N GLU A 337 -6.64 -1.46 -11.48
CA GLU A 337 -7.07 -1.02 -10.16
C GLU A 337 -6.38 0.28 -9.79
N ILE A 338 -7.17 1.30 -9.45
CA ILE A 338 -6.71 2.52 -8.79
C ILE A 338 -6.64 2.20 -7.30
N VAL A 339 -5.46 2.37 -6.71
CA VAL A 339 -5.17 1.88 -5.37
C VAL A 339 -5.21 3.02 -4.36
N GLN A 340 -6.07 2.90 -3.35
CA GLN A 340 -6.10 3.70 -2.12
C GLN A 340 -6.09 5.23 -2.31
N VAL A 341 -7.07 5.76 -3.02
CA VAL A 341 -7.34 7.21 -3.06
C VAL A 341 -7.93 7.66 -1.72
N ASP A 342 -7.28 8.60 -1.04
CA ASP A 342 -7.79 9.17 0.21
C ASP A 342 -9.12 9.89 -0.05
N GLU A 343 -10.18 9.59 0.72
CA GLU A 343 -11.50 10.20 0.57
C GLU A 343 -11.49 11.73 0.67
N ARG A 344 -10.50 12.29 1.38
CA ARG A 344 -10.31 13.74 1.55
C ARG A 344 -9.71 14.41 0.33
N ASN A 345 -9.08 13.63 -0.58
CA ASN A 345 -8.57 14.14 -1.85
C ASN A 345 -9.68 14.17 -2.91
N LEU A 346 -10.63 15.10 -2.73
CA LEU A 346 -11.82 15.24 -3.58
C LEU A 346 -11.47 15.42 -5.05
N ARG A 347 -10.34 16.10 -5.35
CA ARG A 347 -9.88 16.34 -6.71
C ARG A 347 -9.47 15.03 -7.38
N SER A 348 -8.60 14.25 -6.72
CA SER A 348 -8.16 12.96 -7.25
C SER A 348 -9.35 12.01 -7.45
N LYS A 349 -10.27 11.97 -6.48
CA LYS A 349 -11.48 11.17 -6.57
C LYS A 349 -12.33 11.57 -7.79
N SER A 350 -12.62 12.86 -7.95
CA SER A 350 -13.41 13.37 -9.09
C SER A 350 -12.73 13.13 -10.44
N ASP A 351 -11.40 13.29 -10.52
CA ASP A 351 -10.64 12.99 -11.73
C ASP A 351 -10.79 11.51 -12.10
N MET A 352 -10.64 10.59 -11.14
CA MET A 352 -10.78 9.14 -11.35
C MET A 352 -12.21 8.75 -11.80
N GLU A 353 -13.23 9.28 -11.11
CA GLU A 353 -14.64 9.06 -11.48
C GLU A 353 -14.94 9.56 -12.90
N SER A 354 -14.41 10.72 -13.27
CA SER A 354 -14.58 11.30 -14.63
C SER A 354 -13.95 10.44 -15.73
N MET A 355 -12.98 9.59 -15.36
CA MET A 355 -12.34 8.63 -16.26
C MET A 355 -13.08 7.28 -16.33
N GLY A 356 -14.10 7.09 -15.51
CA GLY A 356 -14.89 5.86 -15.46
C GLY A 356 -14.43 4.87 -14.39
N VAL A 357 -13.59 5.28 -13.44
CA VAL A 357 -13.24 4.43 -12.29
C VAL A 357 -14.47 4.22 -11.43
N LYS A 358 -14.75 2.96 -11.11
CA LYS A 358 -15.80 2.56 -10.19
C LYS A 358 -15.16 2.11 -8.89
N PHE A 359 -15.28 2.93 -7.85
CA PHE A 359 -14.80 2.58 -6.51
C PHE A 359 -15.68 1.47 -5.92
N SER A 360 -15.05 0.41 -5.45
CA SER A 360 -15.73 -0.82 -4.97
C SER A 360 -15.07 -1.44 -3.75
N LYS A 361 -13.93 -0.90 -3.30
CA LYS A 361 -13.26 -1.33 -2.07
C LYS A 361 -12.97 -0.12 -1.19
N ILE A 362 -13.21 -0.28 0.11
CA ILE A 362 -12.97 0.76 1.11
C ILE A 362 -12.07 0.18 2.21
N HIS A 363 -10.95 0.86 2.45
CA HIS A 363 -10.08 0.59 3.59
C HIS A 363 -10.16 1.75 4.56
N ARG A 364 -10.53 1.48 5.80
CA ARG A 364 -10.74 2.47 6.87
C ARG A 364 -9.57 2.55 7.81
N THR A 365 -9.02 3.72 7.97
CA THR A 365 -8.07 4.02 9.03
C THR A 365 -8.83 4.47 10.27
N TYR A 366 -8.48 3.90 11.41
CA TYR A 366 -9.07 4.19 12.72
C TYR A 366 -8.10 4.98 13.59
N PHE A 367 -8.62 5.69 14.57
CA PHE A 367 -7.82 6.33 15.60
C PHE A 367 -8.47 6.16 16.98
N LYS A 368 -7.65 6.24 18.01
CA LYS A 368 -8.08 6.30 19.41
C LYS A 368 -7.21 7.30 20.16
N LYS A 369 -7.83 8.25 20.87
CA LYS A 369 -7.13 9.11 21.81
C LYS A 369 -6.81 8.32 23.06
N LEU A 370 -5.55 8.40 23.49
CA LEU A 370 -5.09 7.74 24.70
C LEU A 370 -5.14 8.75 25.84
N ASN A 371 -5.86 8.37 26.90
CA ASN A 371 -5.83 9.15 28.12
C ASN A 371 -4.43 9.03 28.77
N PRO A 372 -3.89 10.12 29.32
CA PRO A 372 -2.60 10.10 29.99
C PRO A 372 -2.56 9.15 31.18
#